data_db0a229527ba2545fda448ea1932d15e
#
_entry.id   db0a229527ba2545fda448ea1932d15e
#
_cell.length_a   1.000
_cell.length_b   1.000
_cell.length_c   1.000
_cell.angle_alpha   90.00
_cell.angle_beta   90.00
_cell.angle_gamma   90.00
#
_symmetry.space_group_name_H-M   'P 1'
#
loop_
_entity.id
_entity.type
_entity.pdbx_description
1 polymer ?
#
loop_
_entity_poly.entity_id
_entity_poly.type
_entity_poly.pdbx_seq_one_letter_code
_entity_poly.pdbx_strand_id
1 'polypeptide(L)'
;MQAAHDAGFRSIVLSAVWEPGAPATATLPPLRRAVKAAVANDIAPVLFVYQLSSNTPLDQPARTAFADFAATLAQKLPDVRTVIVGNEPNLNLFWLPQFGPEGSDVAASAYEQLLAETYDSLKKVDSGIEVVGGALAPRGSDDPNASRQTHSPTQFILDLGRAYRASGRDRPLMDAFSLHVYGEGPRVPPMLRHPHTTSLGIADYPKLVQLLGRAFDGTAQPGSKLPVLYAEYGVETRVPPAKIAAYTGHEVITPVDPATQARYYADAIALARRQPTVEGIDIFHVVDEKRLEGLQSGVRYADGTPKPSLEAVRRASLRP
;
A
#
# COMPACT_ATOMS: atom_id res chain seq x y z
N MET A 1 -4.13 -10.32 16.79
CA MET A 1 -4.78 -9.01 16.95
C MET A 1 -4.42 -8.36 18.28
N GLN A 2 -4.60 -9.01 19.44
CA GLN A 2 -4.22 -8.42 20.73
C GLN A 2 -2.80 -7.84 20.75
N ALA A 3 -1.81 -8.57 20.25
CA ALA A 3 -0.42 -8.09 20.16
C ALA A 3 -0.24 -6.82 19.29
N ALA A 4 -1.10 -6.61 18.29
CA ALA A 4 -1.08 -5.41 17.49
C ALA A 4 -1.73 -4.23 18.24
N HIS A 5 -2.88 -4.47 18.89
CA HIS A 5 -3.51 -3.48 19.77
C HIS A 5 -2.55 -3.01 20.88
N ASP A 6 -1.88 -3.95 21.57
CA ASP A 6 -0.94 -3.66 22.65
C ASP A 6 0.30 -2.87 22.16
N ALA A 7 0.63 -3.02 20.88
CA ALA A 7 1.67 -2.25 20.19
C ALA A 7 1.21 -0.81 19.81
N GLY A 8 -0.07 -0.49 20.01
CA GLY A 8 -0.63 0.82 19.68
C GLY A 8 -1.12 0.97 18.24
N PHE A 9 -1.19 -0.12 17.46
CA PHE A 9 -1.79 -0.09 16.13
C PHE A 9 -3.31 0.11 16.24
N ARG A 10 -3.86 0.90 15.31
CA ARG A 10 -5.29 1.25 15.24
C ARG A 10 -5.99 0.60 14.05
N SER A 11 -5.24 0.19 13.04
CA SER A 11 -5.73 -0.50 11.85
C SER A 11 -4.89 -1.74 11.57
N ILE A 12 -5.45 -2.63 10.75
CA ILE A 12 -4.72 -3.77 10.18
C ILE A 12 -5.17 -3.98 8.74
N VAL A 13 -4.19 -4.12 7.86
CA VAL A 13 -4.42 -4.41 6.45
C VAL A 13 -4.56 -5.91 6.24
N LEU A 14 -5.63 -6.32 5.58
CA LEU A 14 -5.98 -7.71 5.27
C LEU A 14 -6.02 -7.90 3.75
N SER A 15 -5.09 -8.66 3.22
CA SER A 15 -4.98 -8.90 1.78
C SER A 15 -6.04 -9.85 1.24
N ALA A 16 -6.60 -9.52 0.08
CA ALA A 16 -7.48 -10.34 -0.72
C ALA A 16 -6.99 -10.34 -2.18
N VAL A 17 -6.31 -11.40 -2.58
CA VAL A 17 -5.82 -11.54 -3.95
C VAL A 17 -6.95 -11.98 -4.85
N TRP A 18 -7.21 -11.20 -5.91
CA TRP A 18 -8.15 -11.55 -6.96
C TRP A 18 -7.48 -12.45 -8.02
N GLU A 19 -8.19 -13.49 -8.40
CA GLU A 19 -7.81 -14.37 -9.50
C GLU A 19 -9.01 -14.54 -10.45
N PRO A 20 -8.81 -14.52 -11.78
CA PRO A 20 -9.86 -14.72 -12.75
C PRO A 20 -10.65 -16.01 -12.51
N GLY A 21 -11.98 -15.89 -12.44
CA GLY A 21 -12.86 -17.03 -12.19
C GLY A 21 -12.94 -17.55 -10.76
N ALA A 22 -12.08 -17.07 -9.86
CA ALA A 22 -12.17 -17.44 -8.45
C ALA A 22 -13.28 -16.64 -7.73
N PRO A 23 -14.23 -17.31 -7.05
CA PRO A 23 -15.31 -16.61 -6.37
C PRO A 23 -14.80 -15.92 -5.10
N ALA A 24 -15.25 -14.70 -4.84
CA ALA A 24 -14.93 -13.95 -3.62
C ALA A 24 -15.24 -14.74 -2.33
N THR A 25 -16.22 -15.64 -2.40
CA THR A 25 -16.61 -16.50 -1.28
C THR A 25 -15.51 -17.46 -0.81
N ALA A 26 -14.56 -17.81 -1.68
CA ALA A 26 -13.43 -18.69 -1.32
C ALA A 26 -12.47 -18.03 -0.31
N THR A 27 -12.30 -16.69 -0.40
CA THR A 27 -11.42 -15.91 0.48
C THR A 27 -12.10 -15.46 1.78
N LEU A 28 -13.45 -15.52 1.85
CA LEU A 28 -14.22 -15.01 2.99
C LEU A 28 -13.94 -15.69 4.34
N PRO A 29 -13.80 -17.05 4.47
CA PRO A 29 -13.65 -17.65 5.79
C PRO A 29 -12.45 -17.16 6.59
N PRO A 30 -11.22 -17.07 6.04
CA PRO A 30 -10.08 -16.50 6.76
C PRO A 30 -10.26 -15.00 7.02
N LEU A 31 -10.76 -14.20 6.06
CA LEU A 31 -11.00 -12.78 6.22
C LEU A 31 -12.01 -12.48 7.33
N ARG A 32 -13.14 -13.22 7.39
CA ARG A 32 -14.12 -13.05 8.46
C ARG A 32 -13.53 -13.30 9.85
N ARG A 33 -12.67 -14.33 9.99
CA ARG A 33 -11.99 -14.57 11.27
C ARG A 33 -11.04 -13.43 11.63
N ALA A 34 -10.30 -12.91 10.65
CA ALA A 34 -9.37 -11.81 10.85
C ALA A 34 -10.11 -10.50 11.20
N VAL A 35 -11.17 -10.15 10.45
CA VAL A 35 -12.01 -8.97 10.70
C VAL A 35 -12.64 -9.06 12.09
N LYS A 36 -13.27 -10.18 12.43
CA LYS A 36 -13.86 -10.38 13.76
C LYS A 36 -12.81 -10.24 14.89
N ALA A 37 -11.60 -10.78 14.68
CA ALA A 37 -10.53 -10.65 15.64
C ALA A 37 -9.98 -9.22 15.72
N ALA A 38 -9.96 -8.45 14.62
CA ALA A 38 -9.57 -7.07 14.62
C ALA A 38 -10.58 -6.21 15.43
N VAL A 39 -11.85 -6.30 15.09
CA VAL A 39 -12.93 -5.57 15.78
C VAL A 39 -12.99 -5.90 17.28
N ALA A 40 -12.84 -7.18 17.66
CA ALA A 40 -12.81 -7.60 19.05
C ALA A 40 -11.60 -7.07 19.85
N ASN A 41 -10.61 -6.46 19.18
CA ASN A 41 -9.43 -5.86 19.78
C ASN A 41 -9.34 -4.35 19.47
N ASP A 42 -10.42 -3.69 19.12
CA ASP A 42 -10.49 -2.26 18.79
C ASP A 42 -9.51 -1.84 17.67
N ILE A 43 -9.31 -2.73 16.70
CA ILE A 43 -8.51 -2.49 15.50
C ILE A 43 -9.42 -2.40 14.28
N ALA A 44 -9.33 -1.31 13.52
CA ALA A 44 -10.07 -1.14 12.28
C ALA A 44 -9.51 -2.09 11.18
N PRO A 45 -10.33 -2.97 10.59
CA PRO A 45 -9.90 -3.78 9.47
C PRO A 45 -9.92 -2.96 8.18
N VAL A 46 -8.81 -2.94 7.46
CA VAL A 46 -8.64 -2.39 6.11
C VAL A 46 -8.53 -3.55 5.14
N LEU A 47 -9.33 -3.56 4.09
CA LEU A 47 -9.23 -4.59 3.05
C LEU A 47 -8.32 -4.11 1.92
N PHE A 48 -7.38 -4.95 1.51
CA PHE A 48 -6.47 -4.69 0.40
C PHE A 48 -6.76 -5.67 -0.73
N VAL A 49 -7.41 -5.20 -1.80
CA VAL A 49 -7.81 -6.02 -2.96
C VAL A 49 -6.88 -5.75 -4.12
N TYR A 50 -6.18 -6.78 -4.57
CA TYR A 50 -5.22 -6.68 -5.66
C TYR A 50 -5.07 -8.00 -6.42
N GLN A 51 -4.32 -7.98 -7.52
CA GLN A 51 -3.96 -9.12 -8.35
C GLN A 51 -2.44 -9.16 -8.56
N LEU A 52 -1.93 -10.31 -9.00
CA LEU A 52 -0.58 -10.42 -9.54
C LEU A 52 -0.58 -10.08 -11.04
N SER A 53 0.57 -9.74 -11.60
CA SER A 53 0.71 -9.27 -12.98
C SER A 53 0.18 -10.24 -14.05
N SER A 54 0.24 -11.54 -13.78
CA SER A 54 -0.35 -12.56 -14.67
C SER A 54 -1.88 -12.46 -14.81
N ASN A 55 -2.53 -11.78 -13.88
CA ASN A 55 -3.97 -11.65 -13.76
C ASN A 55 -4.43 -10.19 -13.89
N THR A 56 -3.65 -9.32 -14.54
CA THR A 56 -4.03 -7.91 -14.74
C THR A 56 -5.35 -7.81 -15.48
N PRO A 57 -6.39 -7.12 -14.94
CA PRO A 57 -7.72 -7.02 -15.53
C PRO A 57 -7.75 -5.94 -16.61
N LEU A 58 -7.32 -6.30 -17.84
CA LEU A 58 -7.12 -5.36 -18.93
C LEU A 58 -8.41 -5.07 -19.73
N ASP A 59 -9.30 -6.04 -19.87
CA ASP A 59 -10.55 -5.86 -20.59
C ASP A 59 -11.73 -5.55 -19.65
N GLN A 60 -12.84 -5.07 -20.23
CA GLN A 60 -14.03 -4.72 -19.47
C GLN A 60 -14.59 -5.88 -18.64
N PRO A 61 -14.75 -7.12 -19.15
CA PRO A 61 -15.23 -8.23 -18.34
C PRO A 61 -14.34 -8.54 -17.13
N ALA A 62 -13.01 -8.49 -17.28
CA ALA A 62 -12.07 -8.74 -16.20
C ALA A 62 -12.13 -7.62 -15.14
N ARG A 63 -12.23 -6.34 -15.55
CA ARG A 63 -12.38 -5.21 -14.61
C ARG A 63 -13.70 -5.32 -13.84
N THR A 64 -14.79 -5.64 -14.52
CA THR A 64 -16.09 -5.86 -13.85
C THR A 64 -16.00 -7.01 -12.85
N ALA A 65 -15.37 -8.13 -13.23
CA ALA A 65 -15.18 -9.27 -12.31
C ALA A 65 -14.34 -8.91 -11.07
N PHE A 66 -13.29 -8.09 -11.25
CA PHE A 66 -12.48 -7.57 -10.12
C PHE A 66 -13.33 -6.65 -9.23
N ALA A 67 -14.06 -5.72 -9.80
CA ALA A 67 -14.92 -4.78 -9.07
C ALA A 67 -16.04 -5.52 -8.30
N ASP A 68 -16.65 -6.53 -8.89
CA ASP A 68 -17.65 -7.39 -8.24
C ASP A 68 -17.05 -8.22 -7.11
N PHE A 69 -15.82 -8.69 -7.28
CA PHE A 69 -15.08 -9.38 -6.22
C PHE A 69 -14.88 -8.46 -5.01
N ALA A 70 -14.37 -7.24 -5.22
CA ALA A 70 -14.17 -6.26 -4.17
C ALA A 70 -15.49 -5.88 -3.48
N ALA A 71 -16.54 -5.59 -4.26
CA ALA A 71 -17.87 -5.26 -3.78
C ALA A 71 -18.49 -6.41 -2.96
N THR A 72 -18.34 -7.66 -3.42
CA THR A 72 -18.82 -8.84 -2.70
C THR A 72 -18.13 -8.99 -1.35
N LEU A 73 -16.81 -8.80 -1.30
CA LEU A 73 -16.07 -8.85 -0.04
C LEU A 73 -16.56 -7.76 0.92
N ALA A 74 -16.66 -6.51 0.46
CA ALA A 74 -17.14 -5.39 1.27
C ALA A 74 -18.56 -5.65 1.80
N GLN A 75 -19.48 -6.13 0.97
CA GLN A 75 -20.84 -6.48 1.37
C GLN A 75 -20.88 -7.59 2.46
N LYS A 76 -19.97 -8.58 2.38
CA LYS A 76 -19.92 -9.72 3.30
C LYS A 76 -19.09 -9.46 4.55
N LEU A 77 -18.39 -8.32 4.62
CA LEU A 77 -17.52 -7.87 5.71
C LEU A 77 -17.91 -6.44 6.12
N PRO A 78 -19.09 -6.21 6.70
CA PRO A 78 -19.64 -4.87 6.94
C PRO A 78 -18.82 -4.01 7.93
N ASP A 79 -17.92 -4.62 8.71
CA ASP A 79 -16.99 -3.92 9.59
C ASP A 79 -15.79 -3.32 8.85
N VAL A 80 -15.57 -3.68 7.57
CA VAL A 80 -14.57 -3.07 6.70
C VAL A 80 -15.12 -1.76 6.16
N ARG A 81 -14.44 -0.66 6.48
CA ARG A 81 -14.81 0.69 6.05
C ARG A 81 -13.82 1.31 5.08
N THR A 82 -12.63 0.74 4.94
CA THR A 82 -11.58 1.19 4.02
C THR A 82 -11.16 0.05 3.12
N VAL A 83 -11.12 0.29 1.81
CA VAL A 83 -10.71 -0.67 0.78
C VAL A 83 -9.60 -0.06 -0.08
N ILE A 84 -8.41 -0.64 -0.04
CA ILE A 84 -7.28 -0.29 -0.92
C ILE A 84 -7.43 -1.12 -2.20
N VAL A 85 -7.33 -0.46 -3.36
CA VAL A 85 -7.58 -1.06 -4.69
C VAL A 85 -6.30 -1.11 -5.52
N GLY A 86 -5.85 -2.31 -5.86
CA GLY A 86 -4.60 -2.56 -6.60
C GLY A 86 -3.37 -2.46 -5.72
N ASN A 87 -2.31 -3.16 -6.09
CA ASN A 87 -1.01 -3.11 -5.42
C ASN A 87 0.08 -2.78 -6.44
N GLU A 88 0.84 -1.74 -6.18
CA GLU A 88 1.98 -1.26 -6.96
C GLU A 88 1.78 -1.35 -8.49
N PRO A 89 0.68 -0.77 -9.03
CA PRO A 89 0.37 -0.88 -10.46
C PRO A 89 1.44 -0.23 -11.35
N ASN A 90 2.36 0.52 -10.78
CA ASN A 90 3.54 1.06 -11.44
C ASN A 90 4.70 0.06 -11.55
N LEU A 91 4.55 -1.19 -11.07
CA LEU A 91 5.57 -2.24 -11.15
C LEU A 91 5.08 -3.45 -11.96
N ASN A 92 5.96 -4.01 -12.77
CA ASN A 92 5.70 -5.22 -13.56
C ASN A 92 5.45 -6.49 -12.72
N LEU A 93 5.72 -6.46 -11.43
CA LEU A 93 5.40 -7.54 -10.51
C LEU A 93 3.89 -7.69 -10.31
N PHE A 94 3.16 -6.57 -10.32
CA PHE A 94 1.73 -6.53 -10.03
C PHE A 94 0.88 -6.09 -11.22
N TRP A 95 1.47 -5.47 -12.25
CA TRP A 95 0.75 -4.97 -13.41
C TRP A 95 1.52 -5.17 -14.71
N LEU A 96 0.91 -5.78 -15.72
CA LEU A 96 1.43 -5.92 -17.07
C LEU A 96 0.29 -5.73 -18.08
N PRO A 97 0.58 -5.10 -19.25
CA PRO A 97 1.84 -4.45 -19.60
C PRO A 97 2.05 -3.11 -18.87
N GLN A 98 3.29 -2.70 -18.70
CA GLN A 98 3.63 -1.37 -18.21
C GLN A 98 3.65 -0.35 -19.36
N PHE A 99 4.27 -0.73 -20.47
CA PHE A 99 4.41 0.11 -21.66
C PHE A 99 3.68 -0.49 -22.84
N GLY A 100 3.08 0.38 -23.64
CA GLY A 100 2.51 0.07 -24.94
C GLY A 100 3.52 0.27 -26.08
N PRO A 101 3.04 0.19 -27.32
CA PRO A 101 3.84 0.57 -28.48
C PRO A 101 4.42 1.98 -28.30
N GLU A 102 5.64 2.20 -28.81
CA GLU A 102 6.32 3.51 -28.73
C GLU A 102 6.66 3.98 -27.30
N GLY A 103 6.58 3.08 -26.29
CA GLY A 103 6.96 3.40 -24.93
C GLY A 103 5.94 4.25 -24.14
N SER A 104 4.70 4.34 -24.61
CA SER A 104 3.62 5.01 -23.86
C SER A 104 3.26 4.24 -22.59
N ASP A 105 2.97 4.96 -21.49
CA ASP A 105 2.43 4.37 -20.26
C ASP A 105 1.00 3.89 -20.50
N VAL A 106 0.80 2.57 -20.52
CA VAL A 106 -0.55 1.97 -20.63
C VAL A 106 -1.05 1.45 -19.28
N ALA A 107 -0.17 1.27 -18.31
CA ALA A 107 -0.54 0.78 -16.98
C ALA A 107 -1.39 1.80 -16.23
N ALA A 108 -1.03 3.07 -16.22
CA ALA A 108 -1.78 4.13 -15.55
C ALA A 108 -3.20 4.30 -16.11
N SER A 109 -3.34 4.21 -17.45
CA SER A 109 -4.65 4.30 -18.10
C SER A 109 -5.54 3.09 -17.80
N ALA A 110 -4.98 1.87 -17.83
CA ALA A 110 -5.72 0.66 -17.51
C ALA A 110 -6.08 0.59 -16.00
N TYR A 111 -5.19 1.07 -15.14
CA TYR A 111 -5.46 1.18 -13.70
C TYR A 111 -6.54 2.23 -13.39
N GLU A 112 -6.57 3.35 -14.10
CA GLU A 112 -7.64 4.35 -13.98
C GLU A 112 -9.02 3.70 -14.20
N GLN A 113 -9.17 2.93 -15.27
CA GLN A 113 -10.42 2.25 -15.59
C GLN A 113 -10.83 1.23 -14.53
N LEU A 114 -9.88 0.43 -14.02
CA LEU A 114 -10.13 -0.51 -12.94
C LEU A 114 -10.59 0.20 -11.67
N LEU A 115 -9.88 1.27 -11.31
CA LEU A 115 -10.17 2.03 -10.08
C LEU A 115 -11.55 2.70 -10.18
N ALA A 116 -11.89 3.28 -11.34
CA ALA A 116 -13.19 3.89 -11.58
C ALA A 116 -14.35 2.91 -11.41
N GLU A 117 -14.25 1.70 -12.00
CA GLU A 117 -15.29 0.67 -11.89
C GLU A 117 -15.39 0.14 -10.46
N THR A 118 -14.25 -0.08 -9.81
CA THR A 118 -14.20 -0.58 -8.43
C THR A 118 -14.75 0.45 -7.45
N TYR A 119 -14.40 1.73 -7.61
CA TYR A 119 -14.98 2.84 -6.84
C TYR A 119 -16.51 2.83 -6.92
N ASP A 120 -17.04 2.80 -8.14
CA ASP A 120 -18.48 2.83 -8.36
C ASP A 120 -19.19 1.61 -7.75
N SER A 121 -18.58 0.44 -7.85
CA SER A 121 -19.13 -0.80 -7.28
C SER A 121 -19.12 -0.79 -5.75
N LEU A 122 -18.03 -0.32 -5.14
CA LEU A 122 -17.94 -0.19 -3.68
C LEU A 122 -18.92 0.87 -3.14
N LYS A 123 -19.05 2.02 -3.80
CA LYS A 123 -19.99 3.08 -3.40
C LYS A 123 -21.47 2.67 -3.55
N LYS A 124 -21.78 1.72 -4.44
CA LYS A 124 -23.11 1.10 -4.50
C LYS A 124 -23.38 0.17 -3.32
N VAL A 125 -22.37 -0.49 -2.77
CA VAL A 125 -22.51 -1.34 -1.56
C VAL A 125 -22.80 -0.46 -0.35
N ASP A 126 -21.95 0.53 -0.10
CA ASP A 126 -22.11 1.53 0.96
C ASP A 126 -21.33 2.80 0.57
N SER A 127 -22.03 3.92 0.45
CA SER A 127 -21.39 5.21 0.11
C SER A 127 -20.37 5.69 1.15
N GLY A 128 -20.43 5.15 2.37
CA GLY A 128 -19.49 5.41 3.45
C GLY A 128 -18.20 4.58 3.41
N ILE A 129 -18.04 3.66 2.45
CA ILE A 129 -16.77 2.96 2.25
C ILE A 129 -15.75 3.95 1.69
N GLU A 130 -14.62 4.07 2.36
CA GLU A 130 -13.46 4.80 1.85
C GLU A 130 -12.71 3.95 0.82
N VAL A 131 -12.59 4.46 -0.39
CA VAL A 131 -11.85 3.80 -1.48
C VAL A 131 -10.49 4.45 -1.60
N VAL A 132 -9.45 3.68 -1.35
CA VAL A 132 -8.05 4.13 -1.42
C VAL A 132 -7.45 3.67 -2.74
N GLY A 133 -7.05 4.63 -3.58
CA GLY A 133 -6.37 4.36 -4.84
C GLY A 133 -4.86 4.57 -4.75
N GLY A 134 -4.14 4.29 -5.82
CA GLY A 134 -2.68 4.43 -5.88
C GLY A 134 -1.96 3.17 -5.42
N ALA A 135 -1.67 3.05 -4.12
CA ALA A 135 -0.81 2.00 -3.55
C ALA A 135 0.50 1.83 -4.35
N LEU A 136 1.11 2.97 -4.74
CA LEU A 136 2.26 2.97 -5.64
C LEU A 136 3.54 2.60 -4.93
N ALA A 137 4.39 1.84 -5.63
CA ALA A 137 5.78 1.66 -5.23
C ALA A 137 6.53 3.02 -5.27
N PRO A 138 7.48 3.24 -4.36
CA PRO A 138 8.18 4.52 -4.22
C PRO A 138 9.16 4.83 -5.35
N ARG A 139 9.42 3.87 -6.24
CA ARG A 139 10.45 3.96 -7.30
C ARG A 139 10.02 3.22 -8.57
N GLY A 140 10.59 3.62 -9.69
CA GLY A 140 10.51 2.97 -10.99
C GLY A 140 11.48 3.60 -11.98
N SER A 141 11.72 2.95 -13.12
CA SER A 141 12.75 3.39 -14.08
C SER A 141 12.23 4.34 -15.14
N ASP A 142 10.95 4.29 -15.49
CA ASP A 142 10.34 4.98 -16.66
C ASP A 142 11.01 4.62 -18.01
N ASP A 143 11.71 3.49 -18.07
CA ASP A 143 12.42 3.02 -19.26
C ASP A 143 11.71 1.79 -19.86
N PRO A 144 11.09 1.91 -21.05
CA PRO A 144 10.42 0.80 -21.72
C PRO A 144 11.40 -0.31 -22.17
N ASN A 145 12.68 -0.03 -22.23
CA ASN A 145 13.72 -1.00 -22.62
C ASN A 145 14.39 -1.68 -21.42
N ALA A 146 14.02 -1.29 -20.19
CA ALA A 146 14.55 -1.92 -19.01
C ALA A 146 14.14 -3.41 -18.92
N SER A 147 15.03 -4.25 -18.37
CA SER A 147 14.73 -5.66 -18.10
C SER A 147 13.54 -5.83 -17.10
N ARG A 148 13.33 -4.84 -16.25
CA ARG A 148 12.16 -4.69 -15.41
C ARG A 148 11.47 -3.40 -15.82
N GLN A 149 10.43 -3.53 -16.63
CA GLN A 149 9.60 -2.40 -17.03
C GLN A 149 8.78 -1.90 -15.84
N THR A 150 9.00 -0.66 -15.44
CA THR A 150 8.33 -0.03 -14.29
C THR A 150 8.19 1.46 -14.53
N HIS A 151 7.18 2.08 -13.93
CA HIS A 151 7.04 3.53 -13.88
C HIS A 151 7.42 4.08 -12.52
N SER A 152 8.06 5.24 -12.49
CA SER A 152 8.24 5.97 -11.24
C SER A 152 6.88 6.45 -10.70
N PRO A 153 6.73 6.60 -9.38
CA PRO A 153 5.49 7.14 -8.82
C PRO A 153 5.20 8.55 -9.32
N THR A 154 6.23 9.37 -9.59
CA THR A 154 6.08 10.71 -10.16
C THR A 154 5.42 10.66 -11.53
N GLN A 155 5.92 9.82 -12.43
CA GLN A 155 5.38 9.70 -13.78
C GLN A 155 3.99 9.06 -13.74
N PHE A 156 3.81 7.98 -12.99
CA PHE A 156 2.54 7.28 -12.89
C PHE A 156 1.40 8.15 -12.36
N ILE A 157 1.64 8.99 -11.34
CA ILE A 157 0.62 9.94 -10.83
C ILE A 157 0.18 10.91 -11.93
N LEU A 158 1.13 11.45 -12.69
CA LEU A 158 0.81 12.39 -13.77
C LEU A 158 0.05 11.72 -14.91
N ASP A 159 0.40 10.47 -15.25
CA ASP A 159 -0.26 9.69 -16.30
C ASP A 159 -1.66 9.26 -15.87
N LEU A 160 -1.83 8.86 -14.61
CA LEU A 160 -3.14 8.59 -14.02
C LEU A 160 -4.06 9.82 -14.10
N GLY A 161 -3.52 11.01 -13.77
CA GLY A 161 -4.26 12.27 -13.92
C GLY A 161 -4.61 12.60 -15.37
N ARG A 162 -3.73 12.30 -16.33
CA ARG A 162 -4.02 12.45 -17.77
C ARG A 162 -5.12 11.50 -18.23
N ALA A 163 -5.04 10.23 -17.82
CA ALA A 163 -6.06 9.23 -18.12
C ALA A 163 -7.43 9.64 -17.56
N TYR A 164 -7.47 10.07 -16.31
CA TYR A 164 -8.70 10.56 -15.67
C TYR A 164 -9.33 11.74 -16.41
N ARG A 165 -8.53 12.74 -16.81
CA ARG A 165 -9.03 13.89 -17.59
C ARG A 165 -9.54 13.47 -18.96
N ALA A 166 -8.86 12.51 -19.61
CA ALA A 166 -9.26 11.99 -20.92
C ALA A 166 -10.53 11.13 -20.87
N SER A 167 -10.81 10.46 -19.74
CA SER A 167 -12.02 9.62 -19.57
C SER A 167 -13.31 10.43 -19.53
N GLY A 168 -13.23 11.75 -19.27
CA GLY A 168 -14.42 12.61 -19.13
C GLY A 168 -15.26 12.30 -17.88
N ARG A 169 -14.73 11.53 -16.94
CA ARG A 169 -15.42 11.16 -15.70
C ARG A 169 -15.69 12.40 -14.83
N ASP A 170 -16.92 12.52 -14.35
CA ASP A 170 -17.47 13.64 -13.58
C ASP A 170 -17.57 13.38 -12.06
N ARG A 171 -17.00 12.29 -11.58
CA ARG A 171 -16.99 11.86 -10.16
C ARG A 171 -15.62 11.28 -9.77
N PRO A 172 -15.31 11.23 -8.46
CA PRO A 172 -13.99 10.76 -8.00
C PRO A 172 -13.63 9.35 -8.45
N LEU A 173 -12.32 9.06 -8.50
CA LEU A 173 -11.76 7.71 -8.62
C LEU A 173 -11.50 7.09 -7.24
N MET A 174 -11.21 7.94 -6.24
CA MET A 174 -10.77 7.53 -4.91
C MET A 174 -11.12 8.61 -3.89
N ASP A 175 -11.25 8.20 -2.64
CA ASP A 175 -11.42 9.09 -1.49
C ASP A 175 -10.08 9.43 -0.84
N ALA A 176 -9.10 8.53 -0.90
CA ALA A 176 -7.73 8.73 -0.43
C ALA A 176 -6.72 8.14 -1.42
N PHE A 177 -5.49 8.64 -1.39
CA PHE A 177 -4.38 8.16 -2.20
C PHE A 177 -3.38 7.39 -1.34
N SER A 178 -2.88 6.25 -1.82
CA SER A 178 -1.87 5.47 -1.11
C SER A 178 -0.52 5.46 -1.82
N LEU A 179 0.53 5.47 -1.02
CA LEU A 179 1.92 5.33 -1.44
C LEU A 179 2.63 4.37 -0.48
N HIS A 180 3.42 3.45 -1.00
CA HIS A 180 4.37 2.65 -0.24
C HIS A 180 5.65 3.46 -0.09
N VAL A 181 6.09 3.68 1.15
CA VAL A 181 7.16 4.67 1.41
C VAL A 181 8.46 4.03 1.86
N TYR A 182 8.80 2.88 1.29
CA TYR A 182 10.07 2.21 1.54
C TYR A 182 11.27 3.07 1.10
N GLY A 183 12.33 3.05 1.90
CA GLY A 183 13.63 3.55 1.48
C GLY A 183 14.23 2.72 0.31
N GLU A 184 15.26 3.22 -0.34
CA GLU A 184 16.00 2.50 -1.41
C GLU A 184 16.74 1.25 -0.88
N GLY A 185 16.76 1.09 0.42
CA GLY A 185 17.26 -0.07 1.15
C GLY A 185 17.11 0.15 2.65
N PRO A 186 17.33 -0.89 3.48
CA PRO A 186 17.07 -0.82 4.92
C PRO A 186 17.88 0.27 5.67
N ARG A 187 19.01 0.70 5.10
CA ARG A 187 19.89 1.72 5.69
C ARG A 187 19.49 3.16 5.40
N VAL A 188 18.51 3.36 4.51
CA VAL A 188 18.05 4.70 4.15
C VAL A 188 17.07 5.21 5.19
N PRO A 189 17.38 6.34 5.87
CA PRO A 189 16.50 6.90 6.90
C PRO A 189 15.24 7.50 6.28
N PRO A 190 14.08 7.48 6.99
CA PRO A 190 12.81 8.00 6.47
C PRO A 190 12.83 9.51 6.20
N MET A 191 13.81 10.23 6.76
CA MET A 191 14.00 11.66 6.57
C MET A 191 14.69 12.03 5.26
N LEU A 192 15.20 11.05 4.49
CA LEU A 192 15.85 11.33 3.20
C LEU A 192 14.81 11.86 2.20
N ARG A 193 15.17 12.95 1.53
CA ARG A 193 14.38 13.58 0.46
C ARG A 193 14.94 13.24 -0.91
N HIS A 194 14.07 13.22 -1.91
CA HIS A 194 14.40 12.94 -3.31
C HIS A 194 14.04 14.12 -4.24
N PRO A 195 14.64 15.32 -4.05
CA PRO A 195 14.26 16.52 -4.81
C PRO A 195 14.60 16.44 -6.30
N HIS A 196 15.62 15.65 -6.67
CA HIS A 196 16.17 15.58 -8.03
C HIS A 196 15.92 14.26 -8.73
N THR A 197 15.15 13.36 -8.14
CA THR A 197 14.79 12.06 -8.73
C THR A 197 13.27 11.92 -8.85
N THR A 198 12.82 10.87 -9.50
CA THR A 198 11.39 10.56 -9.64
C THR A 198 10.83 9.73 -8.47
N SER A 199 11.68 9.36 -7.51
CA SER A 199 11.29 8.63 -6.30
C SER A 199 10.47 9.49 -5.32
N LEU A 200 9.64 8.83 -4.51
CA LEU A 200 8.86 9.44 -3.44
C LEU A 200 9.00 8.63 -2.15
N GLY A 201 9.59 9.24 -1.11
CA GLY A 201 9.61 8.71 0.25
C GLY A 201 8.71 9.53 1.19
N ILE A 202 8.68 9.18 2.47
CA ILE A 202 7.88 9.91 3.48
C ILE A 202 8.25 11.41 3.51
N ALA A 203 9.54 11.73 3.41
CA ALA A 203 10.03 13.12 3.46
C ALA A 203 9.71 13.94 2.20
N ASP A 204 9.20 13.31 1.14
CA ASP A 204 8.83 13.97 -0.11
C ASP A 204 7.35 14.38 -0.15
N TYR A 205 6.66 14.42 0.98
CA TYR A 205 5.25 14.81 1.08
C TYR A 205 4.89 16.11 0.31
N PRO A 206 5.67 17.22 0.38
CA PRO A 206 5.34 18.41 -0.40
C PRO A 206 5.36 18.17 -1.92
N LYS A 207 6.27 17.30 -2.40
CA LYS A 207 6.34 16.87 -3.80
C LYS A 207 5.14 15.99 -4.17
N LEU A 208 4.75 15.06 -3.30
CA LEU A 208 3.55 14.22 -3.51
C LEU A 208 2.30 15.09 -3.64
N VAL A 209 2.07 16.03 -2.72
CA VAL A 209 0.91 16.95 -2.76
C VAL A 209 0.90 17.78 -4.03
N GLN A 210 2.06 18.29 -4.46
CA GLN A 210 2.18 19.03 -5.72
C GLN A 210 1.83 18.16 -6.94
N LEU A 211 2.28 16.90 -6.97
CA LEU A 211 1.98 15.97 -8.05
C LEU A 211 0.49 15.62 -8.10
N LEU A 212 -0.14 15.33 -6.96
CA LEU A 212 -1.58 15.08 -6.88
C LEU A 212 -2.38 16.33 -7.33
N GLY A 213 -1.95 17.52 -6.92
CA GLY A 213 -2.58 18.77 -7.38
C GLY A 213 -2.48 18.93 -8.90
N ARG A 214 -1.30 18.69 -9.50
CA ARG A 214 -1.12 18.73 -10.96
C ARG A 214 -1.96 17.69 -11.70
N ALA A 215 -2.09 16.51 -11.13
CA ALA A 215 -2.89 15.43 -11.70
C ALA A 215 -4.40 15.73 -11.67
N PHE A 216 -4.92 16.22 -10.55
CA PHE A 216 -6.36 16.18 -10.30
C PHE A 216 -7.03 17.52 -9.98
N ASP A 217 -6.33 18.56 -9.47
CA ASP A 217 -6.97 19.83 -9.13
C ASP A 217 -7.69 20.44 -10.35
N GLY A 218 -8.85 21.02 -10.09
CA GLY A 218 -9.72 21.55 -11.13
C GLY A 218 -10.58 20.51 -11.85
N THR A 219 -10.64 19.28 -11.32
CA THR A 219 -11.53 18.20 -11.79
C THR A 219 -12.49 17.78 -10.66
N ALA A 220 -13.34 16.78 -10.91
CA ALA A 220 -14.19 16.19 -9.87
C ALA A 220 -13.39 15.34 -8.85
N GLN A 221 -12.18 14.90 -9.19
CA GLN A 221 -11.27 14.23 -8.27
C GLN A 221 -10.45 15.27 -7.49
N PRO A 222 -10.52 15.33 -6.13
CA PRO A 222 -9.58 16.12 -5.35
C PRO A 222 -8.13 15.72 -5.61
N GLY A 223 -7.21 16.68 -5.62
CA GLY A 223 -5.79 16.44 -5.85
C GLY A 223 -4.94 16.85 -4.64
N SER A 224 -4.58 18.15 -4.54
CA SER A 224 -3.69 18.64 -3.48
C SER A 224 -4.24 18.53 -2.05
N LYS A 225 -5.55 18.31 -1.90
CA LYS A 225 -6.23 18.11 -0.62
C LYS A 225 -6.64 16.66 -0.37
N LEU A 226 -6.26 15.76 -1.28
CA LEU A 226 -6.62 14.34 -1.16
C LEU A 226 -5.97 13.75 0.10
N PRO A 227 -6.72 13.05 0.96
CA PRO A 227 -6.15 12.27 2.05
C PRO A 227 -5.10 11.28 1.55
N VAL A 228 -4.07 11.03 2.35
CA VAL A 228 -2.95 10.14 2.01
C VAL A 228 -2.79 9.06 3.06
N LEU A 229 -2.74 7.80 2.63
CA LEU A 229 -2.38 6.65 3.43
C LEU A 229 -1.00 6.11 2.98
N TYR A 230 -0.04 6.05 3.88
CA TYR A 230 1.19 5.31 3.64
C TYR A 230 0.94 3.82 3.98
N ALA A 231 0.41 3.07 3.00
CA ALA A 231 -0.10 1.72 3.23
C ALA A 231 0.98 0.67 3.48
N GLU A 232 2.25 0.97 3.18
CA GLU A 232 3.37 0.11 3.52
C GLU A 232 4.62 0.91 3.85
N TYR A 233 5.21 0.60 5.01
CA TYR A 233 6.54 1.02 5.40
C TYR A 233 7.23 -0.09 6.20
N GLY A 234 8.41 -0.50 5.77
CA GLY A 234 9.17 -1.54 6.44
C GLY A 234 10.68 -1.29 6.39
N VAL A 235 11.38 -1.68 7.46
CA VAL A 235 12.84 -1.62 7.57
C VAL A 235 13.32 -2.97 8.06
N GLU A 236 14.09 -3.67 7.23
CA GLU A 236 14.57 -5.01 7.55
C GLU A 236 15.72 -5.02 8.55
N THR A 237 15.61 -5.89 9.55
CA THR A 237 16.60 -6.00 10.62
C THR A 237 17.35 -7.30 10.60
N ARG A 238 18.59 -7.25 11.02
CA ARG A 238 19.39 -8.46 11.32
C ARG A 238 18.72 -9.27 12.43
N VAL A 239 18.63 -10.57 12.19
CA VAL A 239 18.15 -11.54 13.19
C VAL A 239 19.31 -11.85 14.16
N PRO A 240 19.16 -11.63 15.48
CA PRO A 240 20.18 -12.00 16.46
C PRO A 240 20.46 -13.52 16.47
N PRO A 241 21.69 -13.96 16.70
CA PRO A 241 22.02 -15.40 16.75
C PRO A 241 21.12 -16.23 17.65
N ALA A 242 20.71 -15.68 18.79
CA ALA A 242 19.81 -16.36 19.75
C ALA A 242 18.39 -16.57 19.20
N LYS A 243 18.01 -15.94 18.08
CA LYS A 243 16.68 -16.02 17.45
C LYS A 243 16.68 -16.78 16.13
N ILE A 244 17.87 -17.11 15.60
CA ILE A 244 18.00 -17.69 14.24
C ILE A 244 17.27 -19.01 14.08
N ALA A 245 17.10 -19.78 15.14
CA ALA A 245 16.37 -21.05 15.12
C ALA A 245 14.88 -20.92 14.73
N ALA A 246 14.30 -19.72 14.82
CA ALA A 246 12.93 -19.44 14.37
C ALA A 246 12.83 -19.13 12.87
N TYR A 247 13.96 -19.05 12.16
CA TYR A 247 14.04 -18.67 10.77
C TYR A 247 14.61 -19.79 9.90
N THR A 248 14.38 -19.68 8.59
CA THR A 248 14.90 -20.58 7.56
C THR A 248 15.48 -19.77 6.39
N GLY A 249 16.30 -20.41 5.55
CA GLY A 249 16.89 -19.74 4.39
C GLY A 249 18.12 -18.92 4.75
N HIS A 250 18.40 -17.90 3.95
CA HIS A 250 19.58 -17.04 4.10
C HIS A 250 19.26 -15.57 3.77
N GLU A 251 20.00 -14.65 4.37
CA GLU A 251 19.88 -13.21 4.10
C GLU A 251 20.29 -12.89 2.66
N VAL A 252 19.44 -12.13 1.97
CA VAL A 252 19.68 -11.68 0.57
C VAL A 252 19.99 -10.18 0.48
N ILE A 253 19.85 -9.45 1.58
CA ILE A 253 20.14 -8.02 1.67
C ILE A 253 21.09 -7.73 2.83
N THR A 254 21.48 -6.48 3.00
CA THR A 254 22.23 -6.04 4.18
C THR A 254 21.31 -5.30 5.14
N PRO A 255 20.73 -6.00 6.14
CA PRO A 255 19.77 -5.43 7.07
C PRO A 255 20.43 -4.47 8.07
N VAL A 256 19.63 -3.64 8.73
CA VAL A 256 20.10 -2.80 9.84
C VAL A 256 20.05 -3.56 11.18
N ASP A 257 20.63 -2.98 12.23
CA ASP A 257 20.43 -3.48 13.59
C ASP A 257 19.02 -3.11 14.11
N PRO A 258 18.48 -3.86 15.11
CA PRO A 258 17.15 -3.61 15.63
C PRO A 258 16.93 -2.23 16.28
N ALA A 259 17.99 -1.59 16.79
CA ALA A 259 17.89 -0.23 17.37
C ALA A 259 17.73 0.82 16.26
N THR A 260 18.38 0.63 15.12
CA THR A 260 18.18 1.47 13.92
C THR A 260 16.76 1.36 13.38
N GLN A 261 16.20 0.15 13.28
CA GLN A 261 14.78 -0.04 12.90
C GLN A 261 13.85 0.72 13.85
N ALA A 262 14.09 0.58 15.18
CA ALA A 262 13.27 1.24 16.20
C ALA A 262 13.26 2.76 16.03
N ARG A 263 14.43 3.36 15.78
CA ARG A 263 14.57 4.79 15.51
C ARG A 263 13.83 5.18 14.21
N TYR A 264 14.04 4.44 13.11
CA TYR A 264 13.43 4.75 11.83
C TYR A 264 11.90 4.67 11.86
N TYR A 265 11.32 3.70 12.60
CA TYR A 265 9.88 3.63 12.78
C TYR A 265 9.33 4.80 13.59
N ALA A 266 10.01 5.19 14.67
CA ALA A 266 9.61 6.36 15.45
C ALA A 266 9.70 7.66 14.63
N ASP A 267 10.77 7.83 13.84
CA ASP A 267 10.98 8.99 12.98
C ASP A 267 9.93 9.05 11.86
N ALA A 268 9.62 7.91 11.23
CA ALA A 268 8.61 7.80 10.18
C ALA A 268 7.21 8.19 10.69
N ILE A 269 6.80 7.65 11.83
CA ILE A 269 5.51 7.97 12.46
C ILE A 269 5.46 9.46 12.82
N ALA A 270 6.53 10.00 13.42
CA ALA A 270 6.59 11.41 13.78
C ALA A 270 6.57 12.34 12.57
N LEU A 271 7.16 11.91 11.43
CA LEU A 271 7.14 12.67 10.19
C LEU A 271 5.75 12.64 9.55
N ALA A 272 5.14 11.46 9.41
CA ALA A 272 3.80 11.28 8.86
C ALA A 272 2.75 12.13 9.59
N ARG A 273 2.80 12.16 10.92
CA ARG A 273 1.88 12.96 11.75
C ARG A 273 1.94 14.48 11.54
N ARG A 274 3.06 14.99 11.03
CA ARG A 274 3.22 16.43 10.74
C ARG A 274 2.74 16.81 9.35
N GLN A 275 2.29 15.84 8.58
CA GLN A 275 1.85 16.03 7.19
C GLN A 275 0.33 16.18 7.15
N PRO A 276 -0.20 17.36 6.75
CA PRO A 276 -1.59 17.73 7.02
C PRO A 276 -2.65 16.81 6.42
N THR A 277 -2.37 16.13 5.29
CA THR A 277 -3.35 15.23 4.64
C THR A 277 -3.05 13.76 4.90
N VAL A 278 -1.99 13.43 5.65
CA VAL A 278 -1.66 12.02 5.94
C VAL A 278 -2.53 11.52 7.09
N GLU A 279 -3.31 10.48 6.81
CA GLU A 279 -4.24 9.86 7.77
C GLU A 279 -3.61 8.70 8.53
N GLY A 280 -2.62 8.03 7.94
CA GLY A 280 -1.98 6.87 8.55
C GLY A 280 -0.69 6.44 7.88
N ILE A 281 0.03 5.58 8.61
CA ILE A 281 1.19 4.83 8.14
C ILE A 281 1.11 3.40 8.66
N ASP A 282 1.12 2.44 7.76
CA ASP A 282 1.07 1.02 8.08
C ASP A 282 2.47 0.43 8.11
N ILE A 283 2.82 -0.23 9.21
CA ILE A 283 4.09 -0.93 9.38
C ILE A 283 3.98 -2.34 8.81
N PHE A 284 4.85 -2.67 7.90
CA PHE A 284 4.91 -3.96 7.21
C PHE A 284 6.07 -4.79 7.76
N HIS A 285 5.89 -5.71 8.70
CA HIS A 285 4.75 -6.43 9.25
C HIS A 285 4.61 -6.23 10.78
N VAL A 286 3.65 -6.98 11.41
CA VAL A 286 3.60 -7.12 12.88
C VAL A 286 4.65 -8.14 13.36
N VAL A 287 4.78 -9.27 12.68
CA VAL A 287 5.72 -10.34 12.96
C VAL A 287 6.56 -10.60 11.71
N ASP A 288 7.85 -10.82 11.88
CA ASP A 288 8.76 -11.15 10.78
C ASP A 288 8.31 -12.37 9.99
N GLU A 289 8.58 -12.36 8.70
CA GLU A 289 8.54 -13.58 7.91
C GLU A 289 9.61 -14.57 8.38
N LYS A 290 9.26 -15.85 8.37
CA LYS A 290 10.18 -16.91 8.81
C LYS A 290 11.34 -17.15 7.85
N ARG A 291 11.11 -16.89 6.56
CA ARG A 291 12.16 -17.03 5.54
C ARG A 291 13.02 -15.77 5.52
N LEU A 292 14.34 -15.93 5.60
CA LEU A 292 15.28 -14.80 5.58
C LEU A 292 15.37 -14.12 4.21
N GLU A 293 14.91 -14.77 3.13
CA GLU A 293 14.74 -14.15 1.82
C GLU A 293 13.49 -13.24 1.73
N GLY A 294 12.60 -13.34 2.71
CA GLY A 294 11.44 -12.46 2.88
C GLY A 294 11.76 -11.22 3.71
N LEU A 295 10.73 -10.62 4.33
CA LEU A 295 10.87 -9.33 5.01
C LEU A 295 10.93 -9.50 6.54
N GLN A 296 12.09 -9.19 7.15
CA GLN A 296 12.28 -9.13 8.60
C GLN A 296 11.99 -7.72 9.14
N SER A 297 10.92 -7.11 8.64
CA SER A 297 10.47 -5.75 8.96
C SER A 297 9.47 -5.68 10.12
N GLY A 298 9.07 -6.81 10.69
CA GLY A 298 8.13 -6.88 11.81
C GLY A 298 8.62 -6.14 13.06
N VAL A 299 7.68 -5.76 13.91
CA VAL A 299 7.98 -5.26 15.28
C VAL A 299 8.19 -6.40 16.29
N ARG A 300 7.99 -7.64 15.83
CA ARG A 300 8.27 -8.88 16.55
C ARG A 300 9.10 -9.81 15.68
N TYR A 301 9.98 -10.58 16.30
CA TYR A 301 10.68 -11.68 15.64
C TYR A 301 9.71 -12.79 15.22
N ALA A 302 10.16 -13.72 14.37
CA ALA A 302 9.34 -14.84 13.89
C ALA A 302 8.85 -15.79 15.01
N ASP A 303 9.53 -15.82 16.17
CA ASP A 303 9.09 -16.52 17.37
C ASP A 303 8.03 -15.76 18.20
N GLY A 304 7.60 -14.59 17.73
CA GLY A 304 6.62 -13.74 18.40
C GLY A 304 7.19 -12.84 19.50
N THR A 305 8.47 -12.95 19.86
CA THR A 305 9.08 -12.08 20.88
C THR A 305 9.28 -10.66 20.34
N PRO A 306 9.20 -9.62 21.21
CA PRO A 306 9.27 -8.24 20.79
C PRO A 306 10.68 -7.84 20.32
N LYS A 307 10.73 -6.99 19.28
CA LYS A 307 11.90 -6.21 18.90
C LYS A 307 11.90 -4.86 19.64
N PRO A 308 13.04 -4.15 19.73
CA PRO A 308 13.09 -2.77 20.24
C PRO A 308 12.11 -1.82 19.54
N SER A 309 11.80 -2.07 18.26
CA SER A 309 10.85 -1.30 17.46
C SER A 309 9.41 -1.38 17.97
N LEU A 310 9.00 -2.44 18.67
CA LEU A 310 7.66 -2.54 19.25
C LEU A 310 7.37 -1.39 20.20
N GLU A 311 8.28 -1.16 21.16
CA GLU A 311 8.12 -0.07 22.14
C GLU A 311 8.31 1.31 21.50
N ALA A 312 9.18 1.43 20.49
CA ALA A 312 9.35 2.68 19.75
C ALA A 312 8.07 3.08 18.99
N VAL A 313 7.46 2.13 18.29
CA VAL A 313 6.16 2.34 17.62
C VAL A 313 5.08 2.70 18.61
N ARG A 314 4.95 1.93 19.71
CA ARG A 314 3.95 2.22 20.73
C ARG A 314 4.07 3.63 21.28
N ARG A 315 5.28 4.05 21.67
CA ARG A 315 5.51 5.42 22.18
C ARG A 315 5.24 6.50 21.12
N ALA A 316 5.63 6.25 19.88
CA ALA A 316 5.36 7.17 18.77
C ALA A 316 3.86 7.26 18.47
N SER A 317 3.12 6.17 18.56
CA SER A 317 1.67 6.11 18.30
C SER A 317 0.81 6.77 19.39
N LEU A 318 1.31 6.84 20.63
CA LEU A 318 0.60 7.42 21.77
C LEU A 318 0.91 8.91 22.01
N ARG A 319 1.92 9.48 21.35
CA ARG A 319 2.21 10.92 21.47
C ARG A 319 1.07 11.72 20.81
N PRO A 320 0.60 12.82 21.45
CA PRO A 320 -0.43 13.69 20.86
C PRO A 320 0.07 14.40 19.60
#